data_d737470c83669df2d7d110840f445fd0
#
_entry.id   d737470c83669df2d7d110840f445fd0
#
_cell.length_a   1.000
_cell.length_b   1.000
_cell.length_c   1.000
_cell.angle_alpha   90.00
_cell.angle_beta   90.00
_cell.angle_gamma   90.00
#
_symmetry.space_group_name_H-M   'P 1'
#
loop_
_entity.id
_entity.type
_entity.pdbx_description
1 polymer ?
#
loop_
_entity_poly.entity_id
_entity_poly.type
_entity_poly.pdbx_seq_one_letter_code
_entity_poly.pdbx_strand_id
1 'polypeptide(L)'
;FNALDFLSKHLDEFIEKLTIITKGGKKAFLHLNDEQEQIIEQLNTGKSVIILKPRQVGASTGISAWLFAKAFTSIHPITIVVLTHKSDATKQIMRMHHTYYNSLPGEVQALNRLEINNQLELKFETGARILGMSARADGTTRSFTAEMVHISEFAFAKEPEELLAAATSAVNDGTLIYESTANFPGDALDTEIGKYLNKEHSH
;
A
#
# COMPACT_ATOMS: atom_id res chain seq x y z
N PHE A 1 25.80 7.69 -11.82
CA PHE A 1 24.44 7.20 -12.17
C PHE A 1 23.93 6.35 -11.03
N ASN A 2 22.86 6.77 -10.34
CA ASN A 2 22.20 5.96 -9.31
C ASN A 2 21.01 5.24 -9.95
N ALA A 3 21.11 3.91 -10.07
CA ALA A 3 20.08 3.12 -10.72
C ALA A 3 18.73 3.16 -9.97
N LEU A 4 18.74 3.24 -8.64
CA LEU A 4 17.52 3.38 -7.85
C LEU A 4 16.84 4.75 -8.10
N ASP A 5 17.61 5.83 -8.19
CA ASP A 5 17.10 7.16 -8.53
C ASP A 5 16.49 7.17 -9.95
N PHE A 6 17.10 6.47 -10.89
CA PHE A 6 16.53 6.30 -12.23
C PHE A 6 15.19 5.55 -12.17
N LEU A 7 15.14 4.42 -11.50
CA LEU A 7 13.89 3.64 -11.34
C LEU A 7 12.79 4.43 -10.64
N SER A 8 13.15 5.26 -9.66
CA SER A 8 12.16 6.10 -8.94
C SER A 8 11.52 7.16 -9.84
N LYS A 9 12.21 7.61 -10.88
CA LYS A 9 11.70 8.56 -11.89
C LYS A 9 10.88 7.87 -13.00
N HIS A 10 11.04 6.55 -13.15
CA HIS A 10 10.34 5.70 -14.12
C HIS A 10 9.50 4.64 -13.37
N LEU A 11 8.78 5.09 -12.34
CA LEU A 11 8.11 4.20 -11.41
C LEU A 11 7.03 3.35 -12.08
N ASP A 12 6.26 3.95 -12.99
CA ASP A 12 5.16 3.28 -13.69
C ASP A 12 5.71 2.16 -14.60
N GLU A 13 6.79 2.43 -15.33
CA GLU A 13 7.48 1.41 -16.13
C GLU A 13 8.06 0.28 -15.27
N PHE A 14 8.57 0.61 -14.08
CA PHE A 14 9.07 -0.39 -13.13
C PHE A 14 7.94 -1.24 -12.56
N ILE A 15 6.79 -0.65 -12.24
CA ILE A 15 5.60 -1.36 -11.75
C ILE A 15 5.14 -2.41 -12.78
N GLU A 16 5.14 -2.11 -14.06
CA GLU A 16 4.75 -3.04 -15.11
C GLU A 16 5.74 -4.21 -15.32
N LYS A 17 6.95 -4.12 -14.77
CA LYS A 17 7.91 -5.24 -14.75
C LYS A 17 7.74 -6.15 -13.54
N LEU A 18 6.89 -5.79 -12.59
CA LEU A 18 6.60 -6.64 -11.44
C LEU A 18 5.76 -7.85 -11.85
N THR A 19 5.99 -8.96 -11.19
CA THR A 19 5.24 -10.19 -11.45
C THR A 19 4.14 -10.38 -10.42
N ILE A 20 2.96 -10.73 -10.90
CA ILE A 20 1.81 -11.11 -10.08
C ILE A 20 1.51 -12.61 -10.22
N ILE A 21 0.77 -13.14 -9.26
CA ILE A 21 0.13 -14.46 -9.37
C ILE A 21 -1.32 -14.22 -9.80
N THR A 22 -1.66 -14.68 -10.99
CA THR A 22 -3.03 -14.59 -11.54
C THR A 22 -4.01 -15.47 -10.75
N LYS A 23 -5.32 -15.27 -10.92
CA LYS A 23 -6.37 -16.14 -10.33
C LYS A 23 -6.19 -17.62 -10.67
N GLY A 24 -5.56 -17.95 -11.79
CA GLY A 24 -5.22 -19.31 -12.19
C GLY A 24 -3.90 -19.85 -11.62
N GLY A 25 -3.26 -19.13 -10.68
CA GLY A 25 -1.99 -19.54 -10.06
C GLY A 25 -0.75 -19.37 -10.95
N LYS A 26 -0.90 -18.77 -12.12
CA LYS A 26 0.22 -18.55 -13.06
C LYS A 26 0.91 -17.21 -12.76
N LYS A 27 2.22 -17.17 -12.95
CA LYS A 27 2.98 -15.91 -12.94
C LYS A 27 2.76 -15.15 -14.24
N ALA A 28 2.55 -13.84 -14.13
CA ALA A 28 2.45 -12.92 -15.27
C ALA A 28 3.01 -11.56 -14.86
N PHE A 29 3.47 -10.75 -15.82
CA PHE A 29 3.77 -9.35 -15.57
C PHE A 29 2.49 -8.60 -15.21
N LEU A 30 2.63 -7.60 -14.35
CA LEU A 30 1.54 -6.71 -14.01
C LEU A 30 1.28 -5.77 -15.19
N HIS A 31 0.12 -5.90 -15.81
CA HIS A 31 -0.41 -4.91 -16.73
C HIS A 31 -1.49 -4.14 -15.99
N LEU A 32 -1.27 -2.84 -15.83
CA LEU A 32 -2.24 -1.97 -15.17
C LEU A 32 -3.48 -1.85 -16.04
N ASN A 33 -4.65 -1.90 -15.43
CA ASN A 33 -5.90 -1.53 -16.06
C ASN A 33 -6.20 -0.05 -15.77
N ASP A 34 -7.21 0.51 -16.47
CA ASP A 34 -7.56 1.93 -16.40
C ASP A 34 -7.82 2.41 -14.96
N GLU A 35 -8.46 1.57 -14.12
CA GLU A 35 -8.73 1.91 -12.73
C GLU A 35 -7.45 1.93 -11.89
N GLN A 36 -6.53 1.01 -12.14
CA GLN A 36 -5.24 0.97 -11.45
C GLN A 36 -4.35 2.14 -11.86
N GLU A 37 -4.33 2.50 -13.13
CA GLU A 37 -3.62 3.69 -13.63
C GLU A 37 -4.13 4.97 -12.95
N GLN A 38 -5.45 5.18 -12.92
CA GLN A 38 -6.05 6.32 -12.23
C GLN A 38 -5.71 6.37 -10.74
N ILE A 39 -5.69 5.22 -10.05
CA ILE A 39 -5.29 5.15 -8.65
C ILE A 39 -3.82 5.57 -8.50
N ILE A 40 -2.93 5.04 -9.33
CA ILE A 40 -1.49 5.35 -9.27
C ILE A 40 -1.23 6.83 -9.59
N GLU A 41 -1.93 7.41 -10.55
CA GLU A 41 -1.87 8.85 -10.82
C GLU A 41 -2.21 9.68 -9.58
N GLN A 42 -3.28 9.33 -8.86
CA GLN A 42 -3.65 10.00 -7.61
C GLN A 42 -2.58 9.80 -6.52
N LEU A 43 -2.04 8.59 -6.38
CA LEU A 43 -0.98 8.30 -5.41
C LEU A 43 0.32 9.06 -5.71
N ASN A 44 0.63 9.29 -6.98
CA ASN A 44 1.80 10.07 -7.39
C ASN A 44 1.70 11.56 -7.02
N THR A 45 0.50 12.06 -6.69
CA THR A 45 0.34 13.43 -6.17
C THR A 45 0.91 13.61 -4.76
N GLY A 46 1.19 12.53 -4.02
CA GLY A 46 1.64 12.54 -2.63
C GLY A 46 0.55 12.88 -1.62
N LYS A 47 -0.69 13.09 -2.06
CA LYS A 47 -1.83 13.36 -1.18
C LYS A 47 -2.39 12.06 -0.60
N SER A 48 -3.05 12.17 0.56
CA SER A 48 -3.84 11.07 1.10
C SER A 48 -5.05 10.79 0.21
N VAL A 49 -5.39 9.52 0.02
CA VAL A 49 -6.39 9.06 -0.96
C VAL A 49 -7.40 8.12 -0.31
N ILE A 50 -8.67 8.38 -0.57
CA ILE A 50 -9.79 7.47 -0.26
C ILE A 50 -10.23 6.79 -1.56
N ILE A 51 -10.31 5.47 -1.55
CA ILE A 51 -10.66 4.70 -2.74
C ILE A 51 -11.87 3.81 -2.45
N LEU A 52 -13.01 4.21 -3.00
CA LEU A 52 -14.18 3.34 -3.10
C LEU A 52 -14.08 2.52 -4.38
N LYS A 53 -14.03 1.22 -4.26
CA LYS A 53 -13.82 0.32 -5.41
C LYS A 53 -14.92 -0.74 -5.52
N PRO A 54 -15.27 -1.17 -6.74
CA PRO A 54 -15.98 -2.43 -6.93
C PRO A 54 -15.11 -3.63 -6.49
N ARG A 55 -15.75 -4.77 -6.25
CA ARG A 55 -15.00 -5.99 -5.99
C ARG A 55 -14.20 -6.42 -7.22
N GLN A 56 -12.97 -6.92 -6.98
CA GLN A 56 -12.14 -7.60 -7.99
C GLN A 56 -11.57 -6.71 -9.12
N VAL A 57 -11.53 -5.41 -8.99
CA VAL A 57 -10.87 -4.50 -9.96
C VAL A 57 -9.34 -4.47 -9.82
N GLY A 58 -8.78 -5.19 -8.86
CA GLY A 58 -7.32 -5.26 -8.67
C GLY A 58 -6.69 -4.04 -8.00
N ALA A 59 -7.49 -3.13 -7.41
CA ALA A 59 -6.98 -1.92 -6.78
C ALA A 59 -5.90 -2.21 -5.72
N SER A 60 -6.13 -3.16 -4.80
CA SER A 60 -5.12 -3.54 -3.80
C SER A 60 -3.83 -4.07 -4.44
N THR A 61 -3.90 -4.70 -5.62
CA THR A 61 -2.70 -5.14 -6.38
C THR A 61 -1.93 -3.94 -6.91
N GLY A 62 -2.59 -2.96 -7.53
CA GLY A 62 -1.98 -1.74 -8.03
C GLY A 62 -1.34 -0.91 -6.90
N ILE A 63 -2.08 -0.70 -5.79
CA ILE A 63 -1.58 0.01 -4.60
C ILE A 63 -0.36 -0.70 -4.02
N SER A 64 -0.41 -2.03 -3.85
CA SER A 64 0.72 -2.80 -3.33
C SER A 64 1.94 -2.75 -4.26
N ALA A 65 1.74 -2.76 -5.57
CA ALA A 65 2.82 -2.64 -6.55
C ALA A 65 3.48 -1.25 -6.47
N TRP A 66 2.69 -0.20 -6.35
CA TRP A 66 3.17 1.16 -6.18
C TRP A 66 3.94 1.33 -4.86
N LEU A 67 3.41 0.84 -3.75
CA LEU A 67 4.09 0.88 -2.43
C LEU A 67 5.40 0.09 -2.45
N PHE A 68 5.41 -1.08 -3.09
CA PHE A 68 6.63 -1.86 -3.27
C PHE A 68 7.66 -1.10 -4.08
N ALA A 69 7.25 -0.51 -5.22
CA ALA A 69 8.13 0.28 -6.06
C ALA A 69 8.72 1.47 -5.30
N LYS A 70 7.90 2.20 -4.52
CA LYS A 70 8.37 3.29 -3.65
C LYS A 70 9.41 2.83 -2.63
N ALA A 71 9.17 1.70 -1.94
CA ALA A 71 10.14 1.17 -0.97
C ALA A 71 11.41 0.68 -1.64
N PHE A 72 11.29 -0.08 -2.74
CA PHE A 72 12.44 -0.65 -3.44
C PHE A 72 13.36 0.41 -4.04
N THR A 73 12.78 1.47 -4.61
CA THR A 73 13.55 2.54 -5.28
C THR A 73 14.00 3.65 -4.34
N SER A 74 13.58 3.62 -3.07
CA SER A 74 13.99 4.64 -2.10
C SER A 74 15.46 4.54 -1.77
N ILE A 75 16.16 5.67 -1.86
CA ILE A 75 17.58 5.82 -1.45
C ILE A 75 17.69 6.27 0.02
N HIS A 76 16.57 6.52 0.68
CA HIS A 76 16.48 6.92 2.07
C HIS A 76 15.61 5.95 2.87
N PRO A 77 15.84 5.82 4.18
CA PRO A 77 14.93 5.07 5.04
C PRO A 77 13.51 5.63 4.95
N ILE A 78 12.55 4.78 4.60
CA ILE A 78 11.12 5.07 4.67
C ILE A 78 10.41 3.87 5.30
N THR A 79 9.36 4.14 6.05
CA THR A 79 8.50 3.10 6.61
C THR A 79 7.14 3.15 5.92
N ILE A 80 6.75 2.05 5.33
CA ILE A 80 5.43 1.82 4.75
C ILE A 80 4.72 0.79 5.61
N VAL A 81 3.50 1.10 6.03
CA VAL A 81 2.69 0.18 6.84
C VAL A 81 1.45 -0.23 6.07
N VAL A 82 1.23 -1.53 6.00
CA VAL A 82 0.00 -2.13 5.48
C VAL A 82 -0.85 -2.58 6.65
N LEU A 83 -1.99 -1.93 6.84
CA LEU A 83 -2.97 -2.25 7.88
C LEU A 83 -4.18 -2.97 7.27
N THR A 84 -4.62 -4.04 7.91
CA THR A 84 -5.86 -4.74 7.54
C THR A 84 -6.65 -5.11 8.78
N HIS A 85 -7.92 -5.40 8.60
CA HIS A 85 -8.80 -5.81 9.70
C HIS A 85 -8.56 -7.26 10.19
N LYS A 86 -7.79 -8.07 9.45
CA LYS A 86 -7.49 -9.49 9.78
C LYS A 86 -6.07 -9.86 9.42
N SER A 87 -5.42 -10.66 10.26
CA SER A 87 -4.06 -11.16 10.05
C SER A 87 -3.88 -11.89 8.71
N ASP A 88 -4.86 -12.68 8.29
CA ASP A 88 -4.74 -13.41 7.01
C ASP A 88 -4.80 -12.47 5.80
N ALA A 89 -5.57 -11.39 5.87
CA ALA A 89 -5.58 -10.35 4.84
C ALA A 89 -4.22 -9.63 4.78
N THR A 90 -3.62 -9.32 5.95
CA THR A 90 -2.26 -8.76 6.02
C THR A 90 -1.26 -9.68 5.32
N LYS A 91 -1.26 -10.96 5.68
CA LYS A 91 -0.35 -11.96 5.08
C LYS A 91 -0.55 -12.08 3.57
N GLN A 92 -1.79 -11.95 3.09
CA GLN A 92 -2.09 -11.99 1.67
C GLN A 92 -1.47 -10.81 0.92
N ILE A 93 -1.59 -9.60 1.44
CA ILE A 93 -0.97 -8.41 0.84
C ILE A 93 0.56 -8.51 0.93
N MET A 94 1.11 -8.93 2.07
CA MET A 94 2.56 -9.10 2.21
C MET A 94 3.12 -10.14 1.23
N ARG A 95 2.37 -11.20 0.91
CA ARG A 95 2.77 -12.17 -0.14
C ARG A 95 2.88 -11.52 -1.53
N MET A 96 2.09 -10.49 -1.84
CA MET A 96 2.26 -9.76 -3.10
C MET A 96 3.63 -9.07 -3.12
N HIS A 97 4.01 -8.36 -2.05
CA HIS A 97 5.32 -7.71 -1.95
C HIS A 97 6.47 -8.72 -2.05
N HIS A 98 6.36 -9.88 -1.41
CA HIS A 98 7.35 -10.97 -1.56
C HIS A 98 7.43 -11.48 -3.00
N THR A 99 6.27 -11.62 -3.67
CA THR A 99 6.22 -12.04 -5.06
C THR A 99 6.90 -11.04 -5.97
N TYR A 100 6.67 -9.74 -5.76
CA TYR A 100 7.32 -8.69 -6.53
C TYR A 100 8.84 -8.79 -6.39
N TYR A 101 9.37 -8.80 -5.16
CA TYR A 101 10.81 -8.89 -4.93
C TYR A 101 11.42 -10.17 -5.51
N ASN A 102 10.85 -11.33 -5.18
CA ASN A 102 11.39 -12.63 -5.56
C ASN A 102 11.33 -12.91 -7.07
N SER A 103 10.55 -12.13 -7.82
CA SER A 103 10.45 -12.26 -9.28
C SER A 103 11.35 -11.27 -10.04
N LEU A 104 11.97 -10.32 -9.36
CA LEU A 104 12.94 -9.43 -9.98
C LEU A 104 14.20 -10.21 -10.41
N PRO A 105 14.82 -9.86 -11.55
CA PRO A 105 16.13 -10.39 -11.90
C PRO A 105 17.18 -10.14 -10.81
N GLY A 106 18.12 -11.07 -10.63
CA GLY A 106 19.11 -10.98 -9.55
C GLY A 106 19.95 -9.68 -9.59
N GLU A 107 20.23 -9.16 -10.78
CA GLU A 107 20.91 -7.88 -10.97
C GLU A 107 20.09 -6.70 -10.44
N VAL A 108 18.75 -6.76 -10.59
CA VAL A 108 17.84 -5.74 -10.08
C VAL A 108 17.71 -5.87 -8.56
N GLN A 109 17.56 -7.11 -8.03
CA GLN A 109 17.57 -7.33 -6.58
C GLN A 109 18.85 -6.81 -5.92
N ALA A 110 19.99 -6.92 -6.61
CA ALA A 110 21.29 -6.44 -6.12
C ALA A 110 21.36 -4.91 -5.95
N LEU A 111 20.46 -4.15 -6.57
CA LEU A 111 20.38 -2.69 -6.39
C LEU A 111 19.87 -2.28 -5.00
N ASN A 112 19.01 -3.12 -4.38
CA ASN A 112 18.48 -2.89 -3.04
C ASN A 112 18.09 -4.22 -2.42
N ARG A 113 19.04 -4.87 -1.75
CA ARG A 113 18.84 -6.19 -1.16
C ARG A 113 17.97 -6.13 0.09
N LEU A 114 17.34 -7.24 0.41
CA LEU A 114 16.60 -7.36 1.67
C LEU A 114 17.54 -7.72 2.83
N GLU A 115 17.53 -6.90 3.88
CA GLU A 115 18.10 -7.23 5.19
C GLU A 115 17.15 -8.10 6.03
N ILE A 116 15.84 -7.80 5.95
CA ILE A 116 14.79 -8.58 6.62
C ILE A 116 13.81 -9.05 5.55
N ASN A 117 13.53 -10.34 5.56
CA ASN A 117 12.59 -10.99 4.67
C ASN A 117 11.80 -12.04 5.47
N ASN A 118 10.75 -11.60 6.16
CA ASN A 118 9.87 -12.48 6.92
C ASN A 118 8.40 -12.24 6.53
N GLN A 119 7.49 -13.04 7.06
CA GLN A 119 6.08 -13.06 6.65
C GLN A 119 5.38 -11.69 6.72
N LEU A 120 5.81 -10.80 7.62
CA LEU A 120 5.17 -9.51 7.89
C LEU A 120 6.08 -8.30 7.63
N GLU A 121 7.34 -8.54 7.26
CA GLU A 121 8.28 -7.45 7.02
C GLU A 121 9.22 -7.74 5.86
N LEU A 122 9.36 -6.76 4.98
CA LEU A 122 10.47 -6.61 4.05
C LEU A 122 11.24 -5.34 4.46
N LYS A 123 12.54 -5.48 4.77
CA LYS A 123 13.42 -4.33 5.00
C LYS A 123 14.59 -4.38 4.04
N PHE A 124 14.85 -3.30 3.35
CA PHE A 124 15.91 -3.15 2.36
C PHE A 124 17.18 -2.56 2.97
N GLU A 125 18.32 -2.78 2.32
CA GLU A 125 19.65 -2.25 2.73
C GLU A 125 19.66 -0.71 2.82
N THR A 126 18.83 -0.01 2.05
CA THR A 126 18.66 1.46 2.15
C THR A 126 17.94 1.90 3.43
N GLY A 127 17.45 0.97 4.24
CA GLY A 127 16.64 1.22 5.42
C GLY A 127 15.14 1.38 5.12
N ALA A 128 14.73 1.42 3.85
CA ALA A 128 13.32 1.38 3.48
C ALA A 128 12.69 0.05 3.90
N ARG A 129 11.44 0.09 4.39
CA ARG A 129 10.75 -1.13 4.84
C ARG A 129 9.25 -1.10 4.59
N ILE A 130 8.68 -2.28 4.43
CA ILE A 130 7.23 -2.52 4.36
C ILE A 130 6.86 -3.43 5.52
N LEU A 131 5.94 -2.98 6.37
CA LEU A 131 5.44 -3.68 7.55
C LEU A 131 3.97 -4.03 7.37
N GLY A 132 3.62 -5.29 7.51
CA GLY A 132 2.25 -5.77 7.57
C GLY A 132 1.75 -5.85 9.01
N MET A 133 0.65 -5.20 9.30
CA MET A 133 0.00 -5.19 10.62
C MET A 133 -1.49 -5.48 10.48
N SER A 134 -2.07 -6.17 11.46
CA SER A 134 -3.51 -6.31 11.57
C SER A 134 -4.03 -5.43 12.70
N ALA A 135 -5.17 -4.78 12.47
CA ALA A 135 -5.86 -4.05 13.51
C ALA A 135 -6.18 -5.00 14.68
N ARG A 136 -5.62 -4.71 15.85
CA ARG A 136 -5.93 -5.37 17.11
C ARG A 136 -6.51 -4.35 18.07
N ALA A 137 -7.42 -4.79 18.90
CA ALA A 137 -8.01 -3.99 19.98
C ALA A 137 -6.99 -3.53 21.05
N ASP A 138 -5.74 -3.97 20.97
CA ASP A 138 -4.69 -3.72 21.96
C ASP A 138 -3.82 -2.47 21.70
N GLY A 139 -4.16 -1.67 20.68
CA GLY A 139 -3.51 -0.37 20.44
C GLY A 139 -2.06 -0.45 19.92
N THR A 140 -1.58 -1.60 19.47
CA THR A 140 -0.21 -1.79 18.94
C THR A 140 0.10 -0.94 17.69
N THR A 141 -0.92 -0.36 17.05
CA THR A 141 -0.74 0.55 15.91
C THR A 141 -0.23 1.94 16.30
N ARG A 142 -0.17 2.27 17.59
CA ARG A 142 0.17 3.64 18.06
C ARG A 142 1.66 3.91 18.22
N SER A 143 2.53 2.93 17.99
CA SER A 143 3.95 3.02 18.37
C SER A 143 4.95 3.13 17.23
N PHE A 144 4.52 3.48 16.01
CA PHE A 144 5.43 3.67 14.89
C PHE A 144 5.12 4.95 14.11
N THR A 145 6.15 5.52 13.51
CA THR A 145 6.04 6.58 12.52
C THR A 145 6.20 5.98 11.14
N ALA A 146 5.34 6.35 10.21
CA ALA A 146 5.37 5.88 8.84
C ALA A 146 5.22 7.04 7.86
N GLU A 147 5.93 6.96 6.74
CA GLU A 147 5.77 7.88 5.63
C GLU A 147 4.53 7.55 4.80
N MET A 148 4.11 6.28 4.81
CA MET A 148 2.91 5.84 4.10
C MET A 148 2.18 4.77 4.91
N VAL A 149 0.85 4.91 5.00
CA VAL A 149 -0.01 3.87 5.58
C VAL A 149 -1.08 3.49 4.58
N HIS A 150 -1.19 2.20 4.30
CA HIS A 150 -2.24 1.62 3.46
C HIS A 150 -3.20 0.81 4.33
N ILE A 151 -4.43 1.29 4.46
CA ILE A 151 -5.52 0.55 5.12
C ILE A 151 -6.33 -0.16 4.04
N SER A 152 -6.27 -1.49 4.03
CA SER A 152 -7.05 -2.30 3.09
C SER A 152 -8.32 -2.83 3.73
N GLU A 153 -9.41 -2.79 2.97
CA GLU A 153 -10.75 -3.22 3.39
C GLU A 153 -11.27 -2.43 4.62
N PHE A 154 -11.11 -1.11 4.59
CA PHE A 154 -11.44 -0.19 5.69
C PHE A 154 -12.89 -0.32 6.20
N ALA A 155 -13.87 -0.44 5.30
CA ALA A 155 -15.29 -0.56 5.66
C ALA A 155 -15.63 -1.82 6.48
N PHE A 156 -14.73 -2.81 6.50
CA PHE A 156 -14.92 -4.07 7.23
C PHE A 156 -14.19 -4.10 8.58
N ALA A 157 -13.52 -3.00 8.95
CA ALA A 157 -12.92 -2.89 10.28
C ALA A 157 -14.01 -2.89 11.37
N LYS A 158 -13.73 -3.53 12.51
CA LYS A 158 -14.66 -3.54 13.64
C LYS A 158 -14.79 -2.17 14.29
N GLU A 159 -13.67 -1.47 14.39
CA GLU A 159 -13.51 -0.15 15.01
C GLU A 159 -12.80 0.76 14.01
N PRO A 160 -13.48 1.19 12.93
CA PRO A 160 -12.86 1.91 11.84
C PRO A 160 -12.35 3.29 12.26
N GLU A 161 -13.02 3.96 13.19
CA GLU A 161 -12.59 5.28 13.69
C GLU A 161 -11.29 5.18 14.50
N GLU A 162 -11.13 4.16 15.34
CA GLU A 162 -9.90 3.91 16.07
C GLU A 162 -8.76 3.52 15.12
N LEU A 163 -9.04 2.70 14.11
CA LEU A 163 -8.07 2.33 13.09
C LEU A 163 -7.58 3.55 12.31
N LEU A 164 -8.51 4.41 11.90
CA LEU A 164 -8.19 5.64 11.18
C LEU A 164 -7.40 6.61 12.07
N ALA A 165 -7.82 6.79 13.33
CA ALA A 165 -7.11 7.65 14.28
C ALA A 165 -5.67 7.15 14.54
N ALA A 166 -5.49 5.83 14.67
CA ALA A 166 -4.17 5.23 14.83
C ALA A 166 -3.30 5.42 13.59
N ALA A 167 -3.85 5.20 12.40
CA ALA A 167 -3.15 5.39 11.14
C ALA A 167 -2.78 6.87 10.92
N THR A 168 -3.71 7.78 11.15
CA THR A 168 -3.47 9.24 11.05
C THR A 168 -2.40 9.71 12.02
N SER A 169 -2.41 9.17 13.24
CA SER A 169 -1.38 9.50 14.26
C SER A 169 -0.01 8.92 13.90
N ALA A 170 0.05 7.81 13.14
CA ALA A 170 1.29 7.19 12.70
C ALA A 170 1.92 7.90 11.50
N VAL A 171 1.08 8.51 10.66
CA VAL A 171 1.50 9.25 9.46
C VAL A 171 1.75 10.70 9.84
N ASN A 172 3.01 11.03 10.12
CA ASN A 172 3.42 12.41 10.36
C ASN A 172 3.86 13.03 9.03
N ASP A 173 3.03 13.93 8.46
CA ASP A 173 3.25 14.57 7.14
C ASP A 173 3.40 13.58 5.95
N GLY A 174 2.93 12.35 6.11
CA GLY A 174 3.00 11.31 5.09
C GLY A 174 1.69 11.09 4.33
N THR A 175 1.62 9.99 3.58
CA THR A 175 0.47 9.63 2.76
C THR A 175 -0.37 8.53 3.42
N LEU A 176 -1.66 8.82 3.64
CA LEU A 176 -2.64 7.84 4.10
C LEU A 176 -3.49 7.38 2.91
N ILE A 177 -3.47 6.07 2.66
CA ILE A 177 -4.23 5.41 1.60
C ILE A 177 -5.21 4.46 2.26
N TYR A 178 -6.50 4.69 2.12
CA TYR A 178 -7.47 3.71 2.59
C TYR A 178 -8.47 3.37 1.49
N GLU A 179 -8.65 2.08 1.31
CA GLU A 179 -9.44 1.53 0.25
C GLU A 179 -10.40 0.46 0.76
N SER A 180 -11.59 0.43 0.22
CA SER A 180 -12.55 -0.63 0.49
C SER A 180 -13.58 -0.77 -0.62
N THR A 181 -14.23 -1.94 -0.66
CA THR A 181 -15.55 -2.04 -1.25
C THR A 181 -16.57 -1.52 -0.25
N ALA A 182 -17.68 -0.94 -0.74
CA ALA A 182 -18.80 -0.61 0.14
C ALA A 182 -19.32 -1.87 0.83
N ASN A 183 -19.60 -1.75 2.12
CA ASN A 183 -20.19 -2.84 2.90
C ASN A 183 -21.71 -2.68 3.00
N PHE A 184 -22.17 -1.50 3.41
CA PHE A 184 -23.57 -1.09 3.42
C PHE A 184 -23.68 0.45 3.40
N PRO A 185 -24.84 1.02 3.00
CA PRO A 185 -25.04 2.46 3.06
C PRO A 185 -24.84 3.01 4.48
N GLY A 186 -24.03 4.07 4.62
CA GLY A 186 -23.67 4.65 5.92
C GLY A 186 -22.57 3.90 6.66
N ASP A 187 -21.83 3.01 6.00
CA ASP A 187 -20.63 2.39 6.58
C ASP A 187 -19.52 3.42 6.83
N ALA A 188 -18.43 2.96 7.44
CA ALA A 188 -17.32 3.83 7.79
C ALA A 188 -16.69 4.53 6.58
N LEU A 189 -16.62 3.86 5.44
CA LEU A 189 -16.08 4.45 4.21
C LEU A 189 -17.00 5.53 3.65
N ASP A 190 -18.31 5.27 3.59
CA ASP A 190 -19.33 6.22 3.16
C ASP A 190 -19.33 7.47 4.05
N THR A 191 -19.20 7.27 5.36
CA THR A 191 -19.08 8.35 6.35
C THR A 191 -17.82 9.22 6.09
N GLU A 192 -16.68 8.62 5.83
CA GLU A 192 -15.44 9.37 5.55
C GLU A 192 -15.50 10.11 4.21
N ILE A 193 -16.04 9.49 3.17
CA ILE A 193 -16.28 10.15 1.88
C ILE A 193 -17.21 11.36 2.06
N GLY A 194 -18.29 11.21 2.83
CA GLY A 194 -19.21 12.31 3.14
C GLY A 194 -18.54 13.47 3.87
N LYS A 195 -17.65 13.19 4.83
CA LYS A 195 -16.85 14.23 5.49
C LYS A 195 -15.94 14.98 4.52
N TYR A 196 -15.37 14.28 3.56
CA TYR A 196 -14.48 14.87 2.54
C TYR A 196 -15.26 15.79 1.60
N LEU A 197 -16.35 15.31 1.05
CA LEU A 197 -17.21 16.08 0.14
C LEU A 197 -17.78 17.35 0.82
N ASN A 198 -18.15 17.25 2.09
CA ASN A 198 -18.68 18.40 2.85
C ASN A 198 -17.61 19.47 3.13
N LYS A 199 -16.31 19.11 3.21
CA LYS A 199 -15.22 20.09 3.36
C LYS A 199 -14.94 20.87 2.09
N GLU A 200 -15.11 20.26 0.92
CA GLU A 200 -14.93 20.95 -0.38
C GLU A 200 -16.04 21.97 -0.67
N HIS A 201 -17.24 21.80 -0.08
CA HIS A 201 -18.35 22.74 -0.24
C HIS A 201 -18.37 23.88 0.79
N SER A 202 -17.40 23.92 1.71
CA SER A 202 -17.31 24.93 2.77
C SER A 202 -16.27 26.04 2.52
N HIS A 203 -15.78 26.15 1.27
CA HIS A 203 -14.84 27.20 0.83
C HIS A 203 -15.39 28.00 -0.34
#